data_51306fdf84a485f5e80e3f76871a1654
#
_entry.id   51306fdf84a485f5e80e3f76871a1654
#
_cell.length_a   1.000
_cell.length_b   1.000
_cell.length_c   1.000
_cell.angle_alpha   90.00
_cell.angle_beta   90.00
_cell.angle_gamma   90.00
#
_symmetry.space_group_name_H-M   'P 1'
#
loop_
_entity.id
_entity.type
_entity.pdbx_description
1 polymer ?
#
loop_
_entity_poly.entity_id
_entity_poly.type
_entity_poly.pdbx_seq_one_letter_code
_entity_poly.pdbx_strand_id
1 'polypeptide(L)'
;MQVYLVGGAVRDHLLGHPYHEKDYVVVGATPEQLLSEGYQRVGKDFPVFLHPKTKEEYALARTERKSGVGYHGFQFFTDSTVKLEEDLIRRDLTINAMAMDETGQVYDPYGGQKDLDQKILRHVSDAFTEDPLRVLRVARFAARYANYGFKIADETLQLMSEIAKSGELDALTPERVWKETSRALMEDHADIYFQTLRNCDALKVLFPEIDSLFGIPQRPEYHPEIDCGVHTLMALKQACQANYGLDVRFAVLVHDLGKALTPTEELPRHIMHEERGLQPVTEVCDRLKVPSQLKSLALTVCKEHLKCHQAKSLKPGTLWRLLQRLDVLRKPEKVEAFVQACECDAKGRLGLEDRPYPQAQYILDAMQIVRNIRAQDLPEHITGPEIGEMLIKYRIEALAQFKQQHDEP
;
A
#
# COMPACT_ATOMS: atom_id res chain seq x y z
N MET A 1 17.55 -19.70 -31.41
CA MET A 1 16.75 -18.84 -30.50
C MET A 1 15.60 -19.65 -29.95
N GLN A 2 15.44 -19.68 -28.63
CA GLN A 2 14.32 -20.33 -27.94
C GLN A 2 13.62 -19.29 -27.07
N VAL A 3 12.30 -19.31 -27.06
CA VAL A 3 11.47 -18.36 -26.33
C VAL A 3 10.65 -19.08 -25.28
N TYR A 4 10.65 -18.56 -24.07
CA TYR A 4 9.94 -19.11 -22.95
C TYR A 4 9.08 -18.04 -22.26
N LEU A 5 7.81 -18.36 -21.99
CA LEU A 5 7.01 -17.61 -21.04
C LEU A 5 7.58 -17.85 -19.64
N VAL A 6 7.72 -16.82 -18.79
CA VAL A 6 8.39 -16.96 -17.49
C VAL A 6 7.66 -16.23 -16.36
N GLY A 7 8.05 -16.53 -15.15
CA GLY A 7 7.67 -15.77 -13.96
C GLY A 7 6.21 -15.89 -13.57
N GLY A 8 5.59 -14.75 -13.28
CA GLY A 8 4.22 -14.68 -12.79
C GLY A 8 3.18 -15.32 -13.69
N ALA A 9 3.35 -15.21 -15.01
CA ALA A 9 2.42 -15.80 -15.98
C ALA A 9 2.41 -17.33 -15.91
N VAL A 10 3.58 -17.99 -15.78
CA VAL A 10 3.66 -19.46 -15.63
C VAL A 10 3.04 -19.90 -14.30
N ARG A 11 3.36 -19.22 -13.22
CA ARG A 11 2.76 -19.47 -11.89
C ARG A 11 1.23 -19.37 -11.95
N ASP A 12 0.72 -18.25 -12.50
CA ASP A 12 -0.72 -18.00 -12.54
C ASP A 12 -1.44 -18.99 -13.48
N HIS A 13 -0.78 -19.41 -14.58
CA HIS A 13 -1.25 -20.48 -15.45
C HIS A 13 -1.41 -21.79 -14.68
N LEU A 14 -0.40 -22.19 -13.90
CA LEU A 14 -0.43 -23.42 -13.10
C LEU A 14 -1.47 -23.39 -11.98
N LEU A 15 -1.74 -22.20 -11.43
CA LEU A 15 -2.79 -21.99 -10.42
C LEU A 15 -4.20 -21.89 -11.03
N GLY A 16 -4.34 -21.86 -12.35
CA GLY A 16 -5.62 -21.64 -13.03
C GLY A 16 -6.16 -20.20 -12.87
N HIS A 17 -5.29 -19.26 -12.54
CA HIS A 17 -5.65 -17.85 -12.40
C HIS A 17 -5.53 -17.11 -13.74
N PRO A 18 -6.40 -16.12 -14.01
CA PRO A 18 -6.24 -15.28 -15.18
C PRO A 18 -4.98 -14.44 -15.08
N TYR A 19 -4.23 -14.34 -16.16
CA TYR A 19 -3.05 -13.47 -16.26
C TYR A 19 -3.08 -12.69 -17.57
N HIS A 20 -2.69 -11.42 -17.51
CA HIS A 20 -2.70 -10.52 -18.66
C HIS A 20 -1.28 -10.07 -19.03
N GLU A 21 -0.41 -9.92 -18.03
CA GLU A 21 0.99 -9.59 -18.24
C GLU A 21 1.78 -10.86 -18.56
N LYS A 22 2.49 -10.85 -19.69
CA LYS A 22 3.31 -11.96 -20.14
C LYS A 22 4.73 -11.48 -20.36
N ASP A 23 5.64 -12.06 -19.60
CA ASP A 23 7.07 -11.83 -19.73
C ASP A 23 7.71 -13.03 -20.42
N TYR A 24 8.54 -12.75 -21.40
CA TYR A 24 9.25 -13.80 -22.14
C TYR A 24 10.77 -13.67 -21.95
N VAL A 25 11.42 -14.82 -21.83
CA VAL A 25 12.88 -14.94 -21.86
C VAL A 25 13.30 -15.57 -23.18
N VAL A 26 14.29 -14.96 -23.81
CA VAL A 26 14.88 -15.46 -25.06
C VAL A 26 16.28 -16.01 -24.78
N VAL A 27 16.47 -17.29 -25.08
CA VAL A 27 17.73 -18.00 -24.91
C VAL A 27 18.37 -18.20 -26.28
N GLY A 28 19.70 -18.05 -26.38
CA GLY A 28 20.45 -18.30 -27.61
C GLY A 28 20.27 -17.22 -28.67
N ALA A 29 20.04 -15.98 -28.27
CA ALA A 29 19.97 -14.83 -29.19
C ALA A 29 20.80 -13.66 -28.68
N THR A 30 21.12 -12.74 -29.59
CA THR A 30 21.79 -11.47 -29.29
C THR A 30 20.83 -10.28 -29.45
N PRO A 31 21.15 -9.09 -28.86
CA PRO A 31 20.38 -7.88 -29.07
C PRO A 31 20.19 -7.54 -30.57
N GLU A 32 21.24 -7.73 -31.36
CA GLU A 32 21.24 -7.41 -32.81
C GLU A 32 20.26 -8.33 -33.57
N GLN A 33 20.18 -9.60 -33.18
CA GLN A 33 19.22 -10.54 -33.77
C GLN A 33 17.79 -10.11 -33.52
N LEU A 34 17.44 -9.77 -32.26
CA LEU A 34 16.08 -9.28 -31.94
C LEU A 34 15.75 -7.99 -32.68
N LEU A 35 16.68 -7.05 -32.75
CA LEU A 35 16.48 -5.80 -33.51
C LEU A 35 16.25 -6.08 -34.98
N SER A 36 16.99 -7.02 -35.59
CA SER A 36 16.82 -7.41 -36.99
C SER A 36 15.46 -8.08 -37.29
N GLU A 37 14.86 -8.73 -36.29
CA GLU A 37 13.51 -9.30 -36.35
C GLU A 37 12.40 -8.26 -36.07
N GLY A 38 12.75 -6.99 -35.86
CA GLY A 38 11.80 -5.89 -35.68
C GLY A 38 11.37 -5.63 -34.25
N TYR A 39 12.01 -6.26 -33.26
CA TYR A 39 11.78 -5.92 -31.86
C TYR A 39 12.31 -4.53 -31.54
N GLN A 40 11.64 -3.83 -30.62
CA GLN A 40 12.02 -2.48 -30.20
C GLN A 40 12.66 -2.53 -28.80
N ARG A 41 13.91 -2.10 -28.68
CA ARG A 41 14.58 -2.00 -27.38
C ARG A 41 13.94 -0.90 -26.53
N VAL A 42 13.59 -1.24 -25.28
CA VAL A 42 13.06 -0.33 -24.26
C VAL A 42 13.93 -0.40 -22.99
N GLY A 43 14.01 0.72 -22.26
CA GLY A 43 14.85 0.85 -21.08
C GLY A 43 16.30 1.23 -21.38
N LYS A 44 16.89 2.05 -20.48
CA LYS A 44 18.28 2.51 -20.62
C LYS A 44 19.30 1.49 -20.08
N ASP A 45 18.95 0.85 -18.96
CA ASP A 45 19.88 0.02 -18.20
C ASP A 45 19.65 -1.48 -18.41
N PHE A 46 18.59 -1.85 -19.12
CA PHE A 46 18.13 -3.21 -19.24
C PHE A 46 17.69 -3.58 -20.66
N PRO A 47 18.18 -4.68 -21.24
CA PRO A 47 17.81 -5.10 -22.59
C PRO A 47 16.43 -5.81 -22.57
N VAL A 48 15.36 -5.06 -22.40
CA VAL A 48 14.00 -5.49 -22.65
C VAL A 48 13.62 -5.05 -24.07
N PHE A 49 12.94 -5.93 -24.79
CA PHE A 49 12.52 -5.74 -26.15
C PHE A 49 11.01 -5.92 -26.26
N LEU A 50 10.33 -5.00 -26.93
CA LEU A 50 8.91 -5.14 -27.24
C LEU A 50 8.72 -5.89 -28.54
N HIS A 51 7.88 -6.91 -28.52
CA HIS A 51 7.52 -7.65 -29.72
C HIS A 51 6.84 -6.73 -30.75
N PRO A 52 7.19 -6.81 -32.05
CA PRO A 52 6.74 -5.84 -33.05
C PRO A 52 5.21 -5.75 -33.18
N LYS A 53 4.49 -6.86 -33.02
CA LYS A 53 3.03 -6.94 -33.18
C LYS A 53 2.28 -6.86 -31.83
N THR A 54 2.64 -7.72 -30.86
CA THR A 54 1.88 -7.86 -29.60
C THR A 54 2.26 -6.84 -28.54
N LYS A 55 3.45 -6.21 -28.66
CA LYS A 55 4.03 -5.28 -27.67
C LYS A 55 4.32 -5.93 -26.31
N GLU A 56 4.27 -7.24 -26.22
CA GLU A 56 4.68 -8.00 -25.04
C GLU A 56 6.18 -7.87 -24.82
N GLU A 57 6.62 -8.00 -23.56
CA GLU A 57 8.00 -7.81 -23.14
C GLU A 57 8.84 -9.09 -23.30
N TYR A 58 9.96 -8.98 -23.98
CA TYR A 58 10.95 -10.03 -24.19
C TYR A 58 12.29 -9.59 -23.62
N ALA A 59 12.87 -10.39 -22.74
CA ALA A 59 14.20 -10.16 -22.20
C ALA A 59 15.16 -11.26 -22.68
N LEU A 60 16.41 -10.90 -22.99
CA LEU A 60 17.43 -11.90 -23.21
C LEU A 60 17.79 -12.60 -21.90
N ALA A 61 18.01 -13.90 -21.97
CA ALA A 61 18.57 -14.66 -20.84
C ALA A 61 19.86 -14.02 -20.37
N ARG A 62 20.06 -13.89 -19.06
CA ARG A 62 21.18 -13.15 -18.51
C ARG A 62 21.68 -13.72 -17.20
N THR A 63 22.94 -13.44 -16.91
CA THR A 63 23.53 -13.55 -15.60
C THR A 63 23.74 -12.16 -15.01
N GLU A 64 23.69 -12.05 -13.71
CA GLU A 64 23.95 -10.81 -12.96
C GLU A 64 25.16 -11.02 -12.06
N ARG A 65 26.02 -10.00 -11.96
CA ARG A 65 27.12 -9.99 -10.99
C ARG A 65 27.05 -8.70 -10.17
N LYS A 66 27.05 -8.85 -8.85
CA LYS A 66 27.13 -7.70 -7.93
C LYS A 66 28.54 -7.12 -8.02
N SER A 67 28.65 -5.85 -8.44
CA SER A 67 29.91 -5.10 -8.54
C SER A 67 29.99 -3.92 -7.56
N GLY A 68 28.92 -3.68 -6.75
CA GLY A 68 28.84 -2.57 -5.79
C GLY A 68 27.63 -2.67 -4.87
N VAL A 69 27.38 -1.62 -4.08
CA VAL A 69 26.24 -1.53 -3.16
C VAL A 69 25.02 -0.98 -3.90
N GLY A 70 23.82 -1.55 -3.64
CA GLY A 70 22.56 -1.10 -4.19
C GLY A 70 22.32 -1.49 -5.65
N TYR A 71 21.20 -0.99 -6.23
CA TYR A 71 20.73 -1.36 -7.56
C TYR A 71 21.70 -1.03 -8.71
N HIS A 72 22.47 0.05 -8.61
CA HIS A 72 23.49 0.42 -9.62
C HIS A 72 24.78 -0.40 -9.51
N GLY A 73 24.87 -1.26 -8.51
CA GLY A 73 26.02 -2.17 -8.29
C GLY A 73 25.94 -3.48 -9.08
N PHE A 74 25.01 -3.63 -10.05
CA PHE A 74 24.89 -4.84 -10.86
C PHE A 74 25.44 -4.63 -12.26
N GLN A 75 26.23 -5.58 -12.72
CA GLN A 75 26.58 -5.72 -14.12
C GLN A 75 25.79 -6.87 -14.73
N PHE A 76 25.08 -6.57 -15.82
CA PHE A 76 24.30 -7.54 -16.56
C PHE A 76 25.12 -8.08 -17.71
N PHE A 77 25.20 -9.38 -17.81
CA PHE A 77 25.85 -10.08 -18.91
C PHE A 77 24.79 -10.82 -19.71
N THR A 78 24.51 -10.33 -20.90
CA THR A 78 23.66 -11.01 -21.88
C THR A 78 24.57 -11.61 -22.95
N ASP A 79 24.70 -12.92 -22.94
CA ASP A 79 25.44 -13.66 -23.95
C ASP A 79 24.50 -14.76 -24.50
N SER A 80 24.65 -15.09 -25.78
CA SER A 80 23.89 -16.17 -26.42
C SER A 80 24.17 -17.55 -25.81
N THR A 81 25.21 -17.67 -24.99
CA THR A 81 25.57 -18.90 -24.26
C THR A 81 24.86 -19.06 -22.91
N VAL A 82 24.19 -18.01 -22.40
CA VAL A 82 23.47 -18.05 -21.13
C VAL A 82 22.29 -19.01 -21.26
N LYS A 83 22.25 -20.01 -20.34
CA LYS A 83 21.20 -21.02 -20.30
C LYS A 83 19.96 -20.53 -19.56
N LEU A 84 18.83 -21.18 -19.82
CA LEU A 84 17.55 -20.87 -19.13
C LEU A 84 17.68 -20.98 -17.61
N GLU A 85 18.32 -22.02 -17.10
CA GLU A 85 18.53 -22.27 -15.68
C GLU A 85 19.31 -21.13 -14.99
N GLU A 86 20.29 -20.54 -15.71
CA GLU A 86 21.10 -19.43 -15.22
C GLU A 86 20.28 -18.13 -15.11
N ASP A 87 19.27 -17.95 -15.94
CA ASP A 87 18.32 -16.85 -15.79
C ASP A 87 17.31 -17.10 -14.65
N LEU A 88 16.83 -18.33 -14.50
CA LEU A 88 15.83 -18.68 -13.50
C LEU A 88 16.40 -18.66 -12.07
N ILE A 89 17.66 -19.09 -11.85
CA ILE A 89 18.29 -19.19 -10.51
C ILE A 89 18.37 -17.85 -9.78
N ARG A 90 18.46 -16.75 -10.51
CA ARG A 90 18.58 -15.40 -9.95
C ARG A 90 17.24 -14.74 -9.62
N ARG A 91 16.11 -15.42 -9.86
CA ARG A 91 14.78 -14.89 -9.55
C ARG A 91 14.51 -14.89 -8.04
N ASP A 92 13.45 -14.19 -7.63
CA ASP A 92 13.13 -14.01 -6.21
C ASP A 92 12.62 -15.29 -5.54
N LEU A 93 11.60 -15.93 -6.11
CA LEU A 93 10.91 -17.08 -5.54
C LEU A 93 10.89 -18.26 -6.53
N THR A 94 10.95 -19.50 -6.01
CA THR A 94 10.85 -20.72 -6.79
C THR A 94 9.60 -20.74 -7.67
N ILE A 95 8.46 -20.30 -7.14
CA ILE A 95 7.19 -20.19 -7.87
C ILE A 95 7.21 -19.19 -9.03
N ASN A 96 8.19 -18.29 -9.06
CA ASN A 96 8.43 -17.33 -10.15
C ASN A 96 9.63 -17.72 -11.02
N ALA A 97 10.33 -18.82 -10.68
CA ALA A 97 11.52 -19.33 -11.36
C ALA A 97 11.21 -20.53 -12.25
N MET A 98 10.07 -20.50 -12.89
CA MET A 98 9.61 -21.50 -13.87
C MET A 98 9.48 -20.85 -15.24
N ALA A 99 9.63 -21.66 -16.27
CA ALA A 99 9.46 -21.28 -17.66
C ALA A 99 8.52 -22.26 -18.38
N MET A 100 7.84 -21.79 -19.41
CA MET A 100 6.96 -22.60 -20.25
C MET A 100 7.23 -22.30 -21.73
N ASP A 101 7.43 -23.34 -22.52
CA ASP A 101 7.60 -23.18 -23.96
C ASP A 101 6.27 -23.05 -24.71
N GLU A 102 6.35 -22.88 -26.02
CA GLU A 102 5.18 -22.75 -26.91
C GLU A 102 4.30 -23.99 -26.97
N THR A 103 4.84 -25.16 -26.59
CA THR A 103 4.07 -26.42 -26.53
C THR A 103 3.32 -26.59 -25.22
N GLY A 104 3.56 -25.71 -24.23
CA GLY A 104 3.01 -25.77 -22.88
C GLY A 104 3.84 -26.64 -21.93
N GLN A 105 5.03 -27.09 -22.34
CA GLN A 105 5.93 -27.80 -21.45
C GLN A 105 6.54 -26.85 -20.42
N VAL A 106 6.43 -27.20 -19.14
CA VAL A 106 6.99 -26.44 -18.03
C VAL A 106 8.40 -26.91 -17.69
N TYR A 107 9.32 -25.96 -17.59
CA TYR A 107 10.71 -26.14 -17.15
C TYR A 107 10.82 -25.59 -15.74
N ASP A 108 11.09 -26.45 -14.79
CA ASP A 108 11.12 -26.13 -13.34
C ASP A 108 12.35 -26.72 -12.67
N PRO A 109 13.54 -26.12 -12.89
CA PRO A 109 14.79 -26.65 -12.33
C PRO A 109 14.91 -26.46 -10.82
N TYR A 110 14.09 -25.57 -10.20
CA TYR A 110 14.21 -25.19 -8.79
C TYR A 110 13.01 -25.58 -7.92
N GLY A 111 12.10 -26.42 -8.43
CA GLY A 111 11.00 -26.99 -7.67
C GLY A 111 9.85 -26.05 -7.38
N GLY A 112 9.61 -25.08 -8.26
CA GLY A 112 8.51 -24.12 -8.14
C GLY A 112 7.13 -24.77 -8.14
N GLN A 113 6.90 -25.81 -8.93
CA GLN A 113 5.63 -26.56 -8.93
C GLN A 113 5.38 -27.23 -7.58
N LYS A 114 6.42 -27.84 -6.99
CA LYS A 114 6.32 -28.43 -5.65
C LYS A 114 5.97 -27.38 -4.60
N ASP A 115 6.60 -26.22 -4.64
CA ASP A 115 6.31 -25.15 -3.69
C ASP A 115 4.92 -24.52 -3.92
N LEU A 116 4.42 -24.49 -5.18
CA LEU A 116 3.03 -24.12 -5.47
C LEU A 116 2.04 -25.09 -4.83
N ASP A 117 2.24 -26.38 -5.00
CA ASP A 117 1.38 -27.43 -4.43
C ASP A 117 1.38 -27.41 -2.90
N GLN A 118 2.55 -27.13 -2.30
CA GLN A 118 2.73 -27.03 -0.86
C GLN A 118 2.36 -25.65 -0.30
N LYS A 119 2.06 -24.68 -1.17
CA LYS A 119 1.73 -23.29 -0.83
C LYS A 119 2.86 -22.61 -0.04
N ILE A 120 4.08 -22.72 -0.56
CA ILE A 120 5.29 -22.18 0.06
C ILE A 120 5.88 -21.06 -0.80
N LEU A 121 6.25 -19.96 -0.16
CA LEU A 121 7.05 -18.88 -0.73
C LEU A 121 8.50 -19.09 -0.32
N ARG A 122 9.31 -19.63 -1.23
CA ARG A 122 10.71 -19.99 -1.02
C ARG A 122 11.60 -19.20 -1.97
N HIS A 123 12.70 -18.63 -1.49
CA HIS A 123 13.73 -18.04 -2.35
C HIS A 123 14.42 -19.13 -3.20
N VAL A 124 14.91 -18.73 -4.37
CA VAL A 124 15.50 -19.70 -5.31
C VAL A 124 16.93 -20.11 -4.90
N SER A 125 17.73 -19.13 -4.52
CA SER A 125 19.17 -19.31 -4.24
C SER A 125 19.72 -18.13 -3.41
N ASP A 126 21.00 -18.20 -3.06
CA ASP A 126 21.74 -17.12 -2.36
C ASP A 126 21.76 -15.81 -3.17
N ALA A 127 21.56 -15.86 -4.48
CA ALA A 127 21.36 -14.67 -5.32
C ALA A 127 20.19 -13.79 -4.85
N PHE A 128 19.31 -14.31 -3.99
CA PHE A 128 18.26 -13.53 -3.34
C PHE A 128 18.81 -12.31 -2.61
N THR A 129 19.99 -12.42 -2.00
CA THR A 129 20.63 -11.34 -1.24
C THR A 129 21.15 -10.20 -2.13
N GLU A 130 21.24 -10.40 -3.44
CA GLU A 130 21.78 -9.41 -4.35
C GLU A 130 20.87 -8.18 -4.49
N ASP A 131 19.54 -8.34 -4.41
CA ASP A 131 18.58 -7.24 -4.45
C ASP A 131 17.72 -7.19 -3.19
N PRO A 132 18.00 -6.27 -2.25
CA PRO A 132 17.26 -6.16 -0.99
C PRO A 132 15.75 -5.84 -1.20
N LEU A 133 15.34 -5.33 -2.37
CA LEU A 133 13.92 -5.15 -2.69
C LEU A 133 13.13 -6.48 -2.66
N ARG A 134 13.80 -7.60 -2.82
CA ARG A 134 13.16 -8.93 -2.76
C ARG A 134 12.50 -9.20 -1.41
N VAL A 135 12.99 -8.61 -0.32
CA VAL A 135 12.34 -8.66 1.00
C VAL A 135 10.91 -8.09 0.91
N LEU A 136 10.75 -6.92 0.29
CA LEU A 136 9.44 -6.29 0.12
C LEU A 136 8.56 -7.08 -0.85
N ARG A 137 9.16 -7.63 -1.90
CA ARG A 137 8.45 -8.46 -2.88
C ARG A 137 7.89 -9.73 -2.25
N VAL A 138 8.67 -10.45 -1.43
CA VAL A 138 8.19 -11.64 -0.71
C VAL A 138 7.08 -11.28 0.26
N ALA A 139 7.21 -10.18 1.02
CA ALA A 139 6.15 -9.70 1.90
C ALA A 139 4.85 -9.38 1.12
N ARG A 140 4.97 -8.79 -0.07
CA ARG A 140 3.81 -8.53 -0.94
C ARG A 140 3.20 -9.83 -1.48
N PHE A 141 4.00 -10.82 -1.87
CA PHE A 141 3.47 -12.12 -2.27
C PHE A 141 2.79 -12.85 -1.11
N ALA A 142 3.29 -12.72 0.11
CA ALA A 142 2.62 -13.23 1.30
C ALA A 142 1.22 -12.60 1.50
N ALA A 143 1.11 -11.28 1.30
CA ALA A 143 -0.17 -10.58 1.32
C ALA A 143 -1.11 -11.04 0.20
N ARG A 144 -0.60 -11.15 -1.03
CA ARG A 144 -1.37 -11.54 -2.23
C ARG A 144 -1.92 -12.96 -2.15
N TYR A 145 -1.13 -13.90 -1.62
CA TYR A 145 -1.49 -15.31 -1.57
C TYR A 145 -2.01 -15.78 -0.21
N ALA A 146 -2.29 -14.87 0.71
CA ALA A 146 -2.81 -15.19 2.04
C ALA A 146 -4.10 -15.99 2.01
N ASN A 147 -5.07 -15.59 1.16
CA ASN A 147 -6.33 -16.30 0.97
C ASN A 147 -6.17 -17.74 0.46
N TYR A 148 -5.05 -18.02 -0.19
CA TYR A 148 -4.74 -19.38 -0.69
C TYR A 148 -3.95 -20.22 0.31
N GLY A 149 -3.60 -19.65 1.47
CA GLY A 149 -2.90 -20.33 2.56
C GLY A 149 -1.40 -20.49 2.35
N PHE A 150 -0.78 -19.67 1.48
CA PHE A 150 0.66 -19.65 1.30
C PHE A 150 1.40 -19.16 2.56
N LYS A 151 2.54 -19.77 2.83
CA LYS A 151 3.44 -19.41 3.94
C LYS A 151 4.85 -19.20 3.41
N ILE A 152 5.58 -18.30 4.04
CA ILE A 152 7.01 -18.10 3.74
C ILE A 152 7.79 -19.25 4.37
N ALA A 153 8.72 -19.84 3.63
CA ALA A 153 9.65 -20.85 4.15
C ALA A 153 10.52 -20.26 5.25
N ASP A 154 10.79 -21.03 6.31
CA ASP A 154 11.56 -20.55 7.47
C ASP A 154 12.94 -20.03 7.08
N GLU A 155 13.63 -20.74 6.19
CA GLU A 155 14.94 -20.34 5.67
C GLU A 155 14.86 -19.03 4.85
N THR A 156 13.74 -18.77 4.18
CA THR A 156 13.52 -17.51 3.45
C THR A 156 13.27 -16.35 4.41
N LEU A 157 12.45 -16.58 5.45
CA LEU A 157 12.22 -15.58 6.48
C LEU A 157 13.50 -15.22 7.25
N GLN A 158 14.34 -16.22 7.54
CA GLN A 158 15.65 -16.01 8.14
C GLN A 158 16.54 -15.17 7.23
N LEU A 159 16.64 -15.49 5.94
CA LEU A 159 17.43 -14.74 4.97
C LEU A 159 16.95 -13.28 4.83
N MET A 160 15.62 -13.06 4.83
CA MET A 160 15.05 -11.72 4.86
C MET A 160 15.48 -10.94 6.12
N SER A 161 15.52 -11.60 7.29
CA SER A 161 15.99 -10.99 8.54
C SER A 161 17.49 -10.65 8.50
N GLU A 162 18.31 -11.49 7.89
CA GLU A 162 19.74 -11.23 7.68
C GLU A 162 19.95 -10.00 6.80
N ILE A 163 19.22 -9.89 5.70
CA ILE A 163 19.23 -8.71 4.82
C ILE A 163 18.79 -7.45 5.58
N ALA A 164 17.73 -7.53 6.39
CA ALA A 164 17.26 -6.40 7.18
C ALA A 164 18.32 -5.90 8.18
N LYS A 165 19.13 -6.81 8.74
CA LYS A 165 20.20 -6.49 9.70
C LYS A 165 21.52 -6.05 9.04
N SER A 166 21.72 -6.35 7.75
CA SER A 166 22.95 -6.04 7.04
C SER A 166 23.13 -4.55 6.67
N GLY A 167 22.06 -3.75 6.73
CA GLY A 167 22.04 -2.36 6.26
C GLY A 167 21.76 -2.22 4.75
N GLU A 168 21.57 -3.32 4.01
CA GLU A 168 21.29 -3.28 2.57
C GLU A 168 19.94 -2.65 2.24
N LEU A 169 18.95 -2.70 3.16
CA LEU A 169 17.65 -2.06 2.98
C LEU A 169 17.75 -0.53 2.91
N ASP A 170 18.75 0.07 3.58
CA ASP A 170 18.96 1.52 3.55
C ASP A 170 19.41 2.03 2.17
N ALA A 171 19.96 1.14 1.34
CA ALA A 171 20.37 1.45 -0.04
C ALA A 171 19.21 1.47 -1.04
N LEU A 172 17.99 1.07 -0.64
CA LEU A 172 16.83 1.10 -1.51
C LEU A 172 16.39 2.54 -1.78
N THR A 173 16.14 2.86 -3.05
CA THR A 173 15.57 4.17 -3.39
C THR A 173 14.13 4.28 -2.89
N PRO A 174 13.72 5.47 -2.41
CA PRO A 174 12.36 5.70 -1.92
C PRO A 174 11.28 5.29 -2.91
N GLU A 175 11.51 5.53 -4.20
CA GLU A 175 10.57 5.22 -5.27
C GLU A 175 10.36 3.71 -5.44
N ARG A 176 11.41 2.91 -5.26
CA ARG A 176 11.31 1.44 -5.31
C ARG A 176 10.54 0.92 -4.10
N VAL A 177 10.83 1.43 -2.91
CA VAL A 177 10.12 1.07 -1.67
C VAL A 177 8.64 1.44 -1.82
N TRP A 178 8.34 2.68 -2.24
CA TRP A 178 6.96 3.13 -2.41
C TRP A 178 6.21 2.31 -3.47
N LYS A 179 6.85 1.98 -4.59
CA LYS A 179 6.24 1.18 -5.66
C LYS A 179 5.80 -0.20 -5.16
N GLU A 180 6.63 -0.91 -4.39
CA GLU A 180 6.25 -2.21 -3.83
C GLU A 180 5.20 -2.06 -2.72
N THR A 181 5.34 -1.05 -1.85
CA THR A 181 4.41 -0.78 -0.75
C THR A 181 3.02 -0.39 -1.27
N SER A 182 2.94 0.48 -2.28
CA SER A 182 1.66 0.89 -2.85
C SER A 182 0.92 -0.28 -3.52
N ARG A 183 1.66 -1.20 -4.16
CA ARG A 183 1.10 -2.45 -4.68
C ARG A 183 0.63 -3.37 -3.57
N ALA A 184 1.42 -3.51 -2.51
CA ALA A 184 1.06 -4.33 -1.35
C ALA A 184 -0.17 -3.79 -0.61
N LEU A 185 -0.31 -2.46 -0.51
CA LEU A 185 -1.50 -1.83 0.06
C LEU A 185 -2.77 -2.15 -0.74
N MET A 186 -2.67 -2.47 -2.03
CA MET A 186 -3.81 -2.84 -2.88
C MET A 186 -4.11 -4.34 -2.90
N GLU A 187 -3.31 -5.18 -2.22
CA GLU A 187 -3.64 -6.60 -2.04
C GLU A 187 -4.79 -6.77 -1.01
N ASP A 188 -5.46 -7.92 -1.05
CA ASP A 188 -6.60 -8.21 -0.16
C ASP A 188 -6.21 -8.28 1.33
N HIS A 189 -4.95 -8.57 1.60
CA HIS A 189 -4.39 -8.71 2.94
C HIS A 189 -3.13 -7.82 3.15
N ALA A 190 -3.28 -6.52 2.93
CA ALA A 190 -2.19 -5.58 3.10
C ALA A 190 -1.60 -5.58 4.54
N ASP A 191 -2.38 -5.95 5.55
CA ASP A 191 -1.96 -6.17 6.92
C ASP A 191 -0.83 -7.21 7.02
N ILE A 192 -0.91 -8.29 6.23
CA ILE A 192 0.12 -9.36 6.18
C ILE A 192 1.45 -8.85 5.62
N TYR A 193 1.43 -7.89 4.70
CA TYR A 193 2.66 -7.27 4.21
C TYR A 193 3.45 -6.62 5.36
N PHE A 194 2.82 -5.79 6.16
CA PHE A 194 3.47 -5.11 7.29
C PHE A 194 3.83 -6.09 8.40
N GLN A 195 2.97 -7.07 8.67
CA GLN A 195 3.28 -8.13 9.64
C GLN A 195 4.50 -8.96 9.20
N THR A 196 4.63 -9.28 7.91
CA THR A 196 5.78 -10.01 7.36
C THR A 196 7.06 -9.19 7.50
N LEU A 197 7.02 -7.90 7.13
CA LEU A 197 8.17 -7.00 7.30
C LEU A 197 8.59 -6.89 8.77
N ARG A 198 7.62 -6.88 9.68
CA ARG A 198 7.90 -6.88 11.13
C ARG A 198 8.56 -8.17 11.59
N ASN A 199 8.05 -9.33 11.14
CA ASN A 199 8.57 -10.64 11.51
C ASN A 199 10.04 -10.86 11.10
N CYS A 200 10.50 -10.17 10.05
CA CYS A 200 11.91 -10.23 9.59
C CYS A 200 12.71 -8.97 9.96
N ASP A 201 12.27 -8.16 10.90
CA ASP A 201 12.94 -6.92 11.34
C ASP A 201 13.06 -5.83 10.25
N ALA A 202 12.49 -6.02 9.06
CA ALA A 202 12.53 -5.03 7.98
C ALA A 202 11.63 -3.82 8.23
N LEU A 203 10.53 -3.99 8.98
CA LEU A 203 9.59 -2.90 9.26
C LEU A 203 10.27 -1.73 9.98
N LYS A 204 11.09 -2.03 11.00
CA LYS A 204 11.80 -0.99 11.78
C LYS A 204 12.84 -0.21 10.96
N VAL A 205 13.34 -0.80 9.87
CA VAL A 205 14.29 -0.13 8.96
C VAL A 205 13.55 0.73 7.94
N LEU A 206 12.51 0.19 7.32
CA LEU A 206 11.80 0.84 6.21
C LEU A 206 10.70 1.80 6.69
N PHE A 207 10.04 1.46 7.78
CA PHE A 207 8.88 2.17 8.32
C PHE A 207 8.96 2.28 9.86
N PRO A 208 10.03 2.90 10.40
CA PRO A 208 10.22 3.00 11.85
C PRO A 208 9.04 3.67 12.57
N GLU A 209 8.34 4.58 11.91
CA GLU A 209 7.16 5.26 12.44
C GLU A 209 6.01 4.27 12.70
N ILE A 210 5.82 3.29 11.81
CA ILE A 210 4.79 2.26 11.96
C ILE A 210 5.25 1.21 12.97
N ASP A 211 6.50 0.79 12.91
CA ASP A 211 7.06 -0.18 13.85
C ASP A 211 6.97 0.29 15.31
N SER A 212 7.17 1.57 15.54
CA SER A 212 7.09 2.19 16.87
C SER A 212 5.72 2.16 17.52
N LEU A 213 4.65 1.86 16.78
CA LEU A 213 3.31 1.68 17.36
C LEU A 213 3.15 0.36 18.11
N PHE A 214 3.95 -0.64 17.77
CA PHE A 214 3.86 -1.95 18.43
C PHE A 214 4.46 -1.88 19.86
N GLY A 215 3.77 -2.46 20.81
CA GLY A 215 4.12 -2.37 22.21
C GLY A 215 3.57 -1.13 22.93
N ILE A 216 2.93 -0.20 22.22
CA ILE A 216 2.30 0.98 22.82
C ILE A 216 0.89 0.64 23.28
N PRO A 217 0.59 0.69 24.63
CA PRO A 217 -0.70 0.28 25.14
C PRO A 217 -1.79 1.33 24.94
N GLN A 218 -3.00 0.88 24.67
CA GLN A 218 -4.23 1.66 24.60
C GLN A 218 -5.19 1.27 25.73
N ARG A 219 -6.23 2.09 25.94
CA ARG A 219 -7.27 1.81 26.93
C ARG A 219 -8.15 0.64 26.49
N PRO A 220 -8.20 -0.48 27.28
CA PRO A 220 -8.95 -1.69 26.88
C PRO A 220 -10.45 -1.45 26.67
N GLU A 221 -11.02 -0.44 27.34
CA GLU A 221 -12.45 -0.11 27.25
C GLU A 221 -12.84 0.38 25.83
N TYR A 222 -11.87 0.91 25.08
CA TYR A 222 -12.07 1.42 23.72
C TYR A 222 -11.34 0.59 22.67
N HIS A 223 -10.27 -0.10 23.06
CA HIS A 223 -9.40 -0.89 22.21
C HIS A 223 -9.09 -2.24 22.89
N PRO A 224 -9.99 -3.25 22.73
CA PRO A 224 -9.80 -4.55 23.34
C PRO A 224 -8.51 -5.26 22.93
N GLU A 225 -7.97 -4.93 21.73
CA GLU A 225 -6.67 -5.39 21.22
C GLU A 225 -5.47 -4.80 21.98
N ILE A 226 -5.67 -3.71 22.72
CA ILE A 226 -4.72 -3.02 23.61
C ILE A 226 -3.52 -2.39 22.87
N ASP A 227 -2.90 -3.05 21.92
CA ASP A 227 -1.69 -2.62 21.21
C ASP A 227 -2.01 -1.72 20.01
N CYS A 228 -1.35 -0.52 19.91
CA CYS A 228 -1.58 0.43 18.83
C CYS A 228 -1.20 -0.13 17.46
N GLY A 229 -0.10 -0.90 17.36
CA GLY A 229 0.35 -1.49 16.10
C GLY A 229 -0.62 -2.59 15.62
N VAL A 230 -1.10 -3.41 16.54
CA VAL A 230 -2.14 -4.42 16.24
C VAL A 230 -3.41 -3.74 15.76
N HIS A 231 -3.88 -2.69 16.46
CA HIS A 231 -5.02 -1.89 16.03
C HIS A 231 -4.86 -1.36 14.61
N THR A 232 -3.71 -0.76 14.30
CA THR A 232 -3.42 -0.19 12.99
C THR A 232 -3.55 -1.25 11.88
N LEU A 233 -3.04 -2.47 12.10
CA LEU A 233 -3.16 -3.55 11.11
C LEU A 233 -4.61 -4.07 11.02
N MET A 234 -5.35 -4.12 12.12
CA MET A 234 -6.77 -4.48 12.10
C MET A 234 -7.60 -3.45 11.32
N ALA A 235 -7.35 -2.15 11.52
CA ALA A 235 -7.99 -1.08 10.77
C ALA A 235 -7.66 -1.15 9.27
N LEU A 236 -6.39 -1.42 8.91
CA LEU A 236 -5.97 -1.63 7.52
C LEU A 236 -6.69 -2.84 6.90
N LYS A 237 -6.84 -3.93 7.63
CA LYS A 237 -7.59 -5.11 7.18
C LYS A 237 -9.05 -4.78 6.87
N GLN A 238 -9.71 -3.92 7.67
CA GLN A 238 -11.06 -3.43 7.37
C GLN A 238 -11.11 -2.68 6.03
N ALA A 239 -10.12 -1.82 5.77
CA ALA A 239 -10.02 -1.09 4.50
C ALA A 239 -9.81 -2.02 3.29
N CYS A 240 -9.06 -3.12 3.49
CA CYS A 240 -8.90 -4.15 2.45
C CYS A 240 -10.21 -4.90 2.19
N GLN A 241 -10.90 -5.36 3.24
CA GLN A 241 -12.17 -6.09 3.14
C GLN A 241 -13.28 -5.25 2.50
N ALA A 242 -13.29 -3.94 2.76
CA ALA A 242 -14.19 -2.99 2.12
C ALA A 242 -13.77 -2.63 0.69
N ASN A 243 -12.65 -3.15 0.20
CA ASN A 243 -12.07 -2.86 -1.12
C ASN A 243 -11.87 -1.36 -1.39
N TYR A 244 -11.49 -0.59 -0.37
CA TYR A 244 -11.22 0.85 -0.51
C TYR A 244 -9.93 1.11 -1.30
N GLY A 245 -9.82 2.32 -1.85
CA GLY A 245 -8.67 2.76 -2.65
C GLY A 245 -7.38 2.94 -1.86
N LEU A 246 -6.28 3.11 -2.59
CA LEU A 246 -4.94 3.30 -2.03
C LEU A 246 -4.87 4.48 -1.05
N ASP A 247 -5.59 5.54 -1.33
CA ASP A 247 -5.65 6.75 -0.53
C ASP A 247 -6.24 6.50 0.87
N VAL A 248 -7.37 5.77 0.94
CA VAL A 248 -8.00 5.37 2.21
C VAL A 248 -7.09 4.40 2.97
N ARG A 249 -6.57 3.35 2.30
CA ARG A 249 -5.71 2.33 2.94
C ARG A 249 -4.44 2.94 3.51
N PHE A 250 -3.80 3.86 2.78
CA PHE A 250 -2.63 4.56 3.26
C PHE A 250 -2.95 5.51 4.42
N ALA A 251 -4.05 6.26 4.34
CA ALA A 251 -4.48 7.14 5.42
C ALA A 251 -4.78 6.36 6.71
N VAL A 252 -5.45 5.20 6.62
CA VAL A 252 -5.70 4.29 7.74
C VAL A 252 -4.39 3.77 8.35
N LEU A 253 -3.41 3.40 7.52
CA LEU A 253 -2.13 2.89 8.00
C LEU A 253 -1.37 3.90 8.88
N VAL A 254 -1.49 5.20 8.59
CA VAL A 254 -0.66 6.23 9.24
C VAL A 254 -1.43 7.16 10.19
N HIS A 255 -2.75 6.96 10.38
CA HIS A 255 -3.58 7.90 11.13
C HIS A 255 -3.18 8.08 12.60
N ASP A 256 -2.67 7.04 13.21
CA ASP A 256 -2.39 6.95 14.64
C ASP A 256 -0.89 7.03 15.01
N LEU A 257 -0.02 7.42 14.07
CA LEU A 257 1.44 7.48 14.31
C LEU A 257 1.81 8.35 15.53
N GLY A 258 0.98 9.33 15.87
CA GLY A 258 1.18 10.16 17.04
C GLY A 258 1.05 9.43 18.38
N LYS A 259 0.42 8.27 18.43
CA LYS A 259 0.31 7.47 19.65
C LYS A 259 1.67 6.95 20.14
N ALA A 260 2.59 6.66 19.22
CA ALA A 260 3.96 6.27 19.56
C ALA A 260 4.77 7.39 20.23
N LEU A 261 4.35 8.65 20.08
CA LEU A 261 4.98 9.82 20.68
C LEU A 261 4.36 10.25 22.01
N THR A 262 3.46 9.44 22.57
CA THR A 262 2.82 9.72 23.86
C THR A 262 3.85 9.58 24.98
N PRO A 263 4.01 10.60 25.87
CA PRO A 263 4.84 10.47 27.05
C PRO A 263 4.43 9.28 27.90
N THR A 264 5.41 8.58 28.46
CA THR A 264 5.17 7.33 29.22
C THR A 264 4.22 7.54 30.41
N GLU A 265 4.28 8.71 31.05
CA GLU A 265 3.43 9.10 32.16
C GLU A 265 1.96 9.36 31.77
N GLU A 266 1.69 9.60 30.48
CA GLU A 266 0.32 9.77 29.97
C GLU A 266 -0.35 8.45 29.58
N LEU A 267 0.44 7.38 29.35
CA LEU A 267 -0.09 6.11 28.94
C LEU A 267 -1.10 5.53 29.94
N PRO A 268 -2.12 4.85 29.47
CA PRO A 268 -2.51 4.56 28.08
C PRO A 268 -3.42 5.64 27.44
N ARG A 269 -3.30 6.89 27.86
CA ARG A 269 -4.09 8.01 27.34
C ARG A 269 -3.28 8.72 26.26
N HIS A 270 -3.74 8.72 25.06
CA HIS A 270 -3.06 9.35 23.92
C HIS A 270 -3.59 10.76 23.67
N ILE A 271 -3.44 11.65 24.66
CA ILE A 271 -3.93 13.03 24.58
C ILE A 271 -3.19 13.74 23.44
N MET A 272 -3.95 14.40 22.53
CA MET A 272 -3.41 15.13 21.39
C MET A 272 -2.53 14.30 20.42
N HIS A 273 -2.75 12.98 20.34
CA HIS A 273 -2.01 12.16 19.36
C HIS A 273 -2.28 12.60 17.92
N GLU A 274 -3.46 13.15 17.64
CA GLU A 274 -3.84 13.69 16.34
C GLU A 274 -2.96 14.89 15.91
N GLU A 275 -2.47 15.69 16.85
CA GLU A 275 -1.54 16.78 16.57
C GLU A 275 -0.08 16.27 16.53
N ARG A 276 0.30 15.39 17.47
CA ARG A 276 1.62 14.77 17.51
C ARG A 276 1.89 13.93 16.25
N GLY A 277 0.86 13.35 15.65
CA GLY A 277 0.95 12.49 14.46
C GLY A 277 1.28 13.22 13.17
N LEU A 278 1.05 14.53 13.10
CA LEU A 278 1.26 15.29 11.86
C LEU A 278 2.71 15.27 11.36
N GLN A 279 3.66 15.36 12.29
CA GLN A 279 5.08 15.31 11.94
C GLN A 279 5.50 13.94 11.40
N PRO A 280 5.31 12.81 12.09
CA PRO A 280 5.72 11.49 11.54
C PRO A 280 4.96 11.11 10.27
N VAL A 281 3.69 11.50 10.11
CA VAL A 281 2.98 11.32 8.82
C VAL A 281 3.66 12.12 7.70
N THR A 282 4.09 13.35 7.98
CA THR A 282 4.82 14.18 7.00
C THR A 282 6.15 13.53 6.65
N GLU A 283 6.92 13.09 7.65
CA GLU A 283 8.25 12.50 7.48
C GLU A 283 8.22 11.22 6.64
N VAL A 284 7.31 10.29 6.95
CA VAL A 284 7.17 9.06 6.15
C VAL A 284 6.75 9.36 4.72
N CYS A 285 5.83 10.32 4.51
CA CYS A 285 5.41 10.71 3.16
C CYS A 285 6.55 11.33 2.35
N ASP A 286 7.34 12.22 2.94
CA ASP A 286 8.43 12.91 2.25
C ASP A 286 9.60 11.96 1.97
N ARG A 287 9.94 11.11 2.94
CA ARG A 287 10.98 10.10 2.80
C ARG A 287 10.67 9.08 1.71
N LEU A 288 9.44 8.61 1.61
CA LEU A 288 9.01 7.61 0.63
C LEU A 288 8.50 8.20 -0.69
N LYS A 289 8.50 9.53 -0.84
CA LYS A 289 7.98 10.21 -2.04
C LYS A 289 6.51 9.86 -2.33
N VAL A 290 5.70 9.76 -1.27
CA VAL A 290 4.27 9.49 -1.39
C VAL A 290 3.59 10.61 -2.20
N PRO A 291 2.69 10.29 -3.15
CA PRO A 291 1.96 11.30 -3.92
C PRO A 291 1.21 12.30 -3.02
N SER A 292 1.24 13.58 -3.40
CA SER A 292 0.71 14.69 -2.59
C SER A 292 -0.77 14.54 -2.24
N GLN A 293 -1.56 13.89 -3.10
CA GLN A 293 -2.98 13.63 -2.85
C GLN A 293 -3.18 12.67 -1.67
N LEU A 294 -2.40 11.58 -1.63
CA LEU A 294 -2.43 10.61 -0.54
C LEU A 294 -1.95 11.25 0.76
N LYS A 295 -0.85 12.01 0.71
CA LYS A 295 -0.32 12.77 1.86
C LYS A 295 -1.38 13.73 2.43
N SER A 296 -2.09 14.45 1.56
CA SER A 296 -3.14 15.38 1.97
C SER A 296 -4.29 14.69 2.71
N LEU A 297 -4.74 13.54 2.24
CA LEU A 297 -5.78 12.77 2.94
C LEU A 297 -5.25 12.20 4.26
N ALA A 298 -4.07 11.60 4.25
CA ALA A 298 -3.45 11.02 5.44
C ALA A 298 -3.30 12.04 6.59
N LEU A 299 -2.79 13.24 6.28
CA LEU A 299 -2.69 14.34 7.26
C LEU A 299 -4.06 14.80 7.77
N THR A 300 -5.07 14.81 6.89
CA THR A 300 -6.43 15.19 7.28
C THR A 300 -7.05 14.14 8.20
N VAL A 301 -6.90 12.85 7.87
CA VAL A 301 -7.39 11.74 8.72
C VAL A 301 -6.68 11.76 10.06
N CYS A 302 -5.35 11.84 10.07
CA CYS A 302 -4.56 11.94 11.31
C CYS A 302 -5.09 13.05 12.24
N LYS A 303 -5.32 14.23 11.68
CA LYS A 303 -5.72 15.41 12.49
C LYS A 303 -7.19 15.39 12.92
N GLU A 304 -8.09 14.85 12.11
CA GLU A 304 -9.52 15.11 12.26
C GLU A 304 -10.34 13.85 12.60
N HIS A 305 -9.75 12.63 12.62
CA HIS A 305 -10.51 11.38 12.83
C HIS A 305 -11.31 11.38 14.13
N LEU A 306 -10.78 11.93 15.22
CA LEU A 306 -11.49 12.03 16.49
C LEU A 306 -12.77 12.87 16.40
N LYS A 307 -12.75 13.93 15.56
CA LYS A 307 -13.96 14.72 15.32
C LYS A 307 -14.99 13.95 14.50
N CYS A 308 -14.55 13.06 13.60
CA CYS A 308 -15.44 12.16 12.90
C CYS A 308 -16.18 11.23 13.87
N HIS A 309 -15.45 10.61 14.78
CA HIS A 309 -16.07 9.74 15.82
C HIS A 309 -17.08 10.45 16.69
N GLN A 310 -16.89 11.76 16.90
CA GLN A 310 -17.76 12.62 17.68
C GLN A 310 -18.76 13.45 16.82
N ALA A 311 -18.92 13.12 15.53
CA ALA A 311 -19.63 13.98 14.57
C ALA A 311 -20.99 14.46 15.05
N LYS A 312 -21.80 13.58 15.62
CA LYS A 312 -23.15 13.91 16.12
C LYS A 312 -23.15 14.88 17.32
N SER A 313 -22.09 14.89 18.11
CA SER A 313 -21.95 15.79 19.26
C SER A 313 -21.31 17.15 18.92
N LEU A 314 -20.75 17.31 17.71
CA LEU A 314 -20.12 18.54 17.30
C LEU A 314 -21.13 19.72 17.24
N LYS A 315 -20.66 20.92 17.64
CA LYS A 315 -21.40 22.16 17.36
C LYS A 315 -21.42 22.44 15.85
N PRO A 316 -22.48 23.01 15.29
CA PRO A 316 -22.62 23.28 13.85
C PRO A 316 -21.42 24.01 13.23
N GLY A 317 -20.90 25.05 13.92
CA GLY A 317 -19.72 25.76 13.46
C GLY A 317 -18.42 24.91 13.48
N THR A 318 -18.33 23.90 14.35
CA THR A 318 -17.19 22.97 14.37
C THR A 318 -17.33 21.96 13.25
N LEU A 319 -18.53 21.45 12.99
CA LEU A 319 -18.82 20.56 11.86
C LEU A 319 -18.53 21.28 10.52
N TRP A 320 -18.96 22.54 10.38
CA TRP A 320 -18.62 23.35 9.21
C TRP A 320 -17.11 23.46 9.00
N ARG A 321 -16.34 23.78 10.05
CA ARG A 321 -14.86 23.86 9.96
C ARG A 321 -14.21 22.53 9.57
N LEU A 322 -14.75 21.39 10.04
CA LEU A 322 -14.30 20.08 9.61
C LEU A 322 -14.52 19.91 8.10
N LEU A 323 -15.74 20.18 7.62
CA LEU A 323 -16.09 20.07 6.20
C LEU A 323 -15.25 21.02 5.31
N GLN A 324 -14.95 22.24 5.80
CA GLN A 324 -14.03 23.16 5.09
C GLN A 324 -12.62 22.60 4.94
N ARG A 325 -12.05 22.00 6.00
CA ARG A 325 -10.72 21.36 5.95
C ARG A 325 -10.67 20.16 5.01
N LEU A 326 -11.80 19.50 4.85
CA LEU A 326 -12.00 18.43 3.87
C LEU A 326 -12.19 18.95 2.43
N ASP A 327 -12.21 20.28 2.24
CA ASP A 327 -12.44 20.92 0.94
C ASP A 327 -13.77 20.51 0.30
N VAL A 328 -14.82 20.38 1.13
CA VAL A 328 -16.14 19.83 0.80
C VAL A 328 -16.80 20.41 -0.46
N LEU A 329 -16.52 21.67 -0.76
CA LEU A 329 -17.12 22.36 -1.89
C LEU A 329 -16.47 22.01 -3.22
N ARG A 330 -15.15 21.74 -3.23
CA ARG A 330 -14.37 21.46 -4.44
C ARG A 330 -14.04 19.98 -4.61
N LYS A 331 -13.89 19.25 -3.50
CA LYS A 331 -13.43 17.86 -3.47
C LYS A 331 -14.30 16.98 -2.57
N PRO A 332 -15.58 16.75 -2.93
CA PRO A 332 -16.49 15.94 -2.12
C PRO A 332 -15.99 14.50 -1.93
N GLU A 333 -15.28 13.96 -2.93
CA GLU A 333 -14.65 12.65 -2.87
C GLU A 333 -13.64 12.53 -1.71
N LYS A 334 -13.03 13.64 -1.29
CA LYS A 334 -12.13 13.65 -0.13
C LYS A 334 -12.90 13.44 1.19
N VAL A 335 -14.15 13.92 1.26
CA VAL A 335 -15.02 13.69 2.43
C VAL A 335 -15.39 12.22 2.51
N GLU A 336 -15.74 11.61 1.38
CA GLU A 336 -16.06 10.18 1.29
C GLU A 336 -14.87 9.33 1.73
N ALA A 337 -13.67 9.58 1.19
CA ALA A 337 -12.46 8.88 1.57
C ALA A 337 -12.10 9.08 3.07
N PHE A 338 -12.32 10.27 3.60
CA PHE A 338 -12.11 10.57 5.02
C PHE A 338 -13.03 9.76 5.94
N VAL A 339 -14.33 9.71 5.67
CA VAL A 339 -15.27 8.95 6.50
C VAL A 339 -15.04 7.45 6.39
N GLN A 340 -14.64 6.95 5.20
CA GLN A 340 -14.24 5.56 4.99
C GLN A 340 -13.03 5.19 5.86
N ALA A 341 -12.01 6.05 5.92
CA ALA A 341 -10.85 5.83 6.78
C ALA A 341 -11.22 5.82 8.27
N CYS A 342 -12.07 6.74 8.72
CA CYS A 342 -12.56 6.78 10.11
C CYS A 342 -13.45 5.59 10.47
N GLU A 343 -14.22 5.07 9.53
CA GLU A 343 -15.00 3.85 9.72
C GLU A 343 -14.10 2.63 9.90
N CYS A 344 -13.02 2.54 9.10
CA CYS A 344 -12.03 1.46 9.23
C CYS A 344 -11.34 1.50 10.59
N ASP A 345 -10.98 2.67 11.11
CA ASP A 345 -10.46 2.84 12.47
C ASP A 345 -11.48 2.33 13.52
N ALA A 346 -12.73 2.77 13.42
CA ALA A 346 -13.78 2.36 14.37
C ALA A 346 -14.04 0.84 14.36
N LYS A 347 -13.99 0.21 13.18
CA LYS A 347 -14.21 -1.23 12.97
C LYS A 347 -12.94 -2.06 13.14
N GLY A 348 -11.77 -1.44 13.12
CA GLY A 348 -10.47 -2.10 13.34
C GLY A 348 -10.20 -2.46 14.79
N ARG A 349 -11.24 -2.71 15.60
CA ARG A 349 -11.17 -3.03 17.03
C ARG A 349 -11.71 -4.43 17.27
N LEU A 350 -11.00 -5.20 18.06
CA LEU A 350 -11.32 -6.61 18.33
C LEU A 350 -12.76 -6.78 18.83
N GLY A 351 -13.56 -7.54 18.06
CA GLY A 351 -14.98 -7.81 18.37
C GLY A 351 -15.94 -6.65 18.05
N LEU A 352 -15.47 -5.60 17.38
CA LEU A 352 -16.30 -4.47 16.97
C LEU A 352 -16.36 -4.32 15.42
N GLU A 353 -15.89 -5.32 14.69
CA GLU A 353 -15.74 -5.30 13.22
C GLU A 353 -17.09 -5.06 12.51
N ASP A 354 -18.18 -5.60 13.05
CA ASP A 354 -19.52 -5.47 12.48
C ASP A 354 -20.35 -4.32 13.10
N ARG A 355 -19.75 -3.54 13.98
CA ARG A 355 -20.46 -2.45 14.65
C ARG A 355 -20.87 -1.37 13.65
N PRO A 356 -22.15 -0.93 13.64
CA PRO A 356 -22.58 0.20 12.81
C PRO A 356 -21.79 1.47 13.14
N TYR A 357 -21.42 2.22 12.09
CA TYR A 357 -20.73 3.50 12.20
C TYR A 357 -21.56 4.64 11.58
N PRO A 358 -22.64 5.09 12.28
CA PRO A 358 -23.58 6.09 11.75
C PRO A 358 -22.96 7.48 11.59
N GLN A 359 -21.80 7.75 12.15
CA GLN A 359 -21.06 9.00 12.02
C GLN A 359 -20.65 9.26 10.56
N ALA A 360 -20.34 8.22 9.79
CA ALA A 360 -20.01 8.34 8.38
C ALA A 360 -21.20 8.94 7.60
N GLN A 361 -22.38 8.35 7.72
CA GLN A 361 -23.58 8.85 7.04
C GLN A 361 -23.94 10.26 7.50
N TYR A 362 -23.84 10.54 8.81
CA TYR A 362 -24.10 11.88 9.35
C TYR A 362 -23.21 12.96 8.72
N ILE A 363 -21.93 12.69 8.50
CA ILE A 363 -21.01 13.64 7.83
C ILE A 363 -21.35 13.76 6.34
N LEU A 364 -21.70 12.66 5.67
CA LEU A 364 -22.09 12.69 4.25
C LEU A 364 -23.39 13.48 4.03
N ASP A 365 -24.37 13.33 4.91
CA ASP A 365 -25.60 14.11 4.87
C ASP A 365 -25.34 15.60 5.10
N ALA A 366 -24.51 15.92 6.12
CA ALA A 366 -24.05 17.29 6.37
C ALA A 366 -23.32 17.89 5.17
N MET A 367 -22.48 17.09 4.47
CA MET A 367 -21.83 17.49 3.22
C MET A 367 -22.84 17.89 2.17
N GLN A 368 -23.87 17.09 1.93
CA GLN A 368 -24.89 17.38 0.92
C GLN A 368 -25.63 18.68 1.24
N ILE A 369 -25.98 18.89 2.51
CA ILE A 369 -26.67 20.11 2.96
C ILE A 369 -25.83 21.36 2.62
N VAL A 370 -24.57 21.40 3.01
CA VAL A 370 -23.72 22.60 2.80
C VAL A 370 -23.39 22.85 1.33
N ARG A 371 -23.34 21.80 0.51
CA ARG A 371 -23.10 21.91 -0.95
C ARG A 371 -24.31 22.42 -1.71
N ASN A 372 -25.51 22.20 -1.22
CA ASN A 372 -26.73 22.69 -1.84
C ASN A 372 -26.94 24.21 -1.62
N ILE A 373 -26.27 24.82 -0.65
CA ILE A 373 -26.36 26.26 -0.39
C ILE A 373 -25.40 27.01 -1.32
N ARG A 374 -25.97 27.79 -2.22
CA ARG A 374 -25.30 28.55 -3.29
C ARG A 374 -25.50 30.05 -3.17
N ALA A 375 -24.68 30.83 -3.87
CA ALA A 375 -24.81 32.31 -3.87
C ALA A 375 -26.18 32.80 -4.36
N GLN A 376 -26.83 32.07 -5.25
CA GLN A 376 -28.21 32.40 -5.75
C GLN A 376 -29.30 32.30 -4.68
N ASP A 377 -29.02 31.60 -3.57
CA ASP A 377 -29.94 31.44 -2.44
C ASP A 377 -29.89 32.62 -1.47
N LEU A 378 -28.94 33.55 -1.68
CA LEU A 378 -28.81 34.75 -0.89
C LEU A 378 -29.70 35.88 -1.39
N PRO A 379 -30.14 36.80 -0.48
CA PRO A 379 -30.88 38.00 -0.89
C PRO A 379 -30.10 38.85 -1.91
N GLU A 380 -30.78 39.41 -2.90
CA GLU A 380 -30.17 40.15 -4.01
C GLU A 380 -29.31 41.36 -3.60
N HIS A 381 -29.54 41.93 -2.42
CA HIS A 381 -28.79 43.05 -1.91
C HIS A 381 -27.41 42.67 -1.37
N ILE A 382 -27.12 41.36 -1.18
CA ILE A 382 -25.83 40.87 -0.73
C ILE A 382 -24.86 40.78 -1.92
N THR A 383 -23.79 41.56 -1.90
CA THR A 383 -22.84 41.66 -3.01
C THR A 383 -21.39 41.62 -2.53
N GLY A 384 -20.48 41.34 -3.45
CA GLY A 384 -19.04 41.42 -3.17
C GLY A 384 -18.56 40.47 -2.07
N PRO A 385 -17.66 40.91 -1.17
CA PRO A 385 -17.09 40.07 -0.11
C PRO A 385 -18.12 39.52 0.89
N GLU A 386 -19.23 40.22 1.10
CA GLU A 386 -20.31 39.80 2.02
C GLU A 386 -20.93 38.46 1.62
N ILE A 387 -20.93 38.11 0.31
CA ILE A 387 -21.45 36.83 -0.19
C ILE A 387 -20.77 35.65 0.55
N GLY A 388 -19.44 35.69 0.69
CA GLY A 388 -18.69 34.62 1.34
C GLY A 388 -19.05 34.45 2.82
N GLU A 389 -19.17 35.54 3.55
CA GLU A 389 -19.54 35.52 4.98
C GLU A 389 -20.98 35.02 5.17
N MET A 390 -21.89 35.50 4.33
CA MET A 390 -23.28 35.10 4.41
C MET A 390 -23.47 33.62 4.06
N LEU A 391 -22.78 33.10 3.04
CA LEU A 391 -22.79 31.68 2.72
C LEU A 391 -22.33 30.81 3.89
N ILE A 392 -21.26 31.24 4.61
CA ILE A 392 -20.80 30.55 5.81
C ILE A 392 -21.89 30.53 6.88
N LYS A 393 -22.53 31.66 7.12
CA LYS A 393 -23.62 31.79 8.10
C LYS A 393 -24.78 30.85 7.75
N TYR A 394 -25.27 30.86 6.51
CA TYR A 394 -26.36 30.02 6.06
C TYR A 394 -26.05 28.53 6.17
N ARG A 395 -24.81 28.13 5.84
CA ARG A 395 -24.34 26.73 6.00
C ARG A 395 -24.33 26.31 7.46
N ILE A 396 -23.86 27.16 8.37
CA ILE A 396 -23.86 26.86 9.81
C ILE A 396 -25.29 26.78 10.36
N GLU A 397 -26.20 27.66 9.93
CA GLU A 397 -27.61 27.60 10.30
C GLU A 397 -28.29 26.34 9.79
N ALA A 398 -28.05 25.94 8.54
CA ALA A 398 -28.57 24.69 7.99
C ALA A 398 -28.04 23.45 8.73
N LEU A 399 -26.77 23.45 9.11
CA LEU A 399 -26.19 22.39 9.95
C LEU A 399 -26.79 22.38 11.36
N ALA A 400 -27.21 23.55 11.90
CA ALA A 400 -27.89 23.62 13.19
C ALA A 400 -29.29 22.97 13.12
N GLN A 401 -30.05 23.26 12.06
CA GLN A 401 -31.35 22.63 11.80
C GLN A 401 -31.20 21.11 11.60
N PHE A 402 -30.24 20.69 10.79
CA PHE A 402 -29.91 19.28 10.56
C PHE A 402 -29.62 18.56 11.88
N LYS A 403 -28.82 19.16 12.75
CA LYS A 403 -28.50 18.58 14.06
C LYS A 403 -29.75 18.42 14.92
N GLN A 404 -30.61 19.43 15.01
CA GLN A 404 -31.87 19.36 15.77
C GLN A 404 -32.77 18.19 15.34
N GLN A 405 -32.88 17.96 14.00
CA GLN A 405 -33.66 16.85 13.45
C GLN A 405 -33.08 15.45 13.81
N HIS A 406 -31.78 15.38 14.07
CA HIS A 406 -31.09 14.11 14.45
C HIS A 406 -30.94 13.92 15.96
N ASP A 407 -31.15 14.97 16.76
CA ASP A 407 -31.17 14.90 18.22
C ASP A 407 -32.61 14.66 18.78
N GLU A 408 -33.63 14.72 17.92
CA GLU A 408 -34.98 14.30 18.30
C GLU A 408 -35.06 12.76 18.38
N PRO A 409 -35.63 12.19 19.46
CA PRO A 409 -35.62 10.76 19.75
C PRO A 409 -36.43 9.91 18.76
#